data_df21c4c3fad466596cfbb733d646aa10
#
_entry.id   df21c4c3fad466596cfbb733d646aa10
#
_cell.length_a   1.000
_cell.length_b   1.000
_cell.length_c   1.000
_cell.angle_alpha   90.00
_cell.angle_beta   90.00
_cell.angle_gamma   90.00
#
_symmetry.space_group_name_H-M   'P 1'
#
loop_
_entity.id
_entity.type
_entity.pdbx_description
1 polymer ?
#
loop_
_entity_poly.entity_id
_entity_poly.type
_entity_poly.pdbx_seq_one_letter_code
_entity_poly.pdbx_strand_id
1 'polypeptide(L)'
;MQVLVSTDHNIDGREALAHRITDVVEHGLARVKDRITRVDVHLSDENSDKKVGGLEMRCVMEARLQGRPPVAVTDHAATVDQAVSGATHKMIRSIDHLFGRLHDKRSRGTEK
;
A
#
# COMPACT_ATOMS: atom_id res chain seq x y z
N MET A 1 10.36 4.70 -8.24
CA MET A 1 9.55 4.49 -7.03
C MET A 1 10.43 4.02 -5.89
N GLN A 2 10.37 4.70 -4.79
CA GLN A 2 11.12 4.35 -3.59
C GLN A 2 10.14 3.77 -2.57
N VAL A 3 10.51 2.67 -1.92
CA VAL A 3 9.66 2.05 -0.91
C VAL A 3 10.35 2.15 0.45
N LEU A 4 9.68 2.74 1.43
CA LEU A 4 10.18 2.87 2.79
C LEU A 4 9.25 2.09 3.70
N VAL A 5 9.82 1.17 4.47
CA VAL A 5 9.05 0.31 5.37
C VAL A 5 9.39 0.67 6.81
N SER A 6 8.35 0.95 7.59
CA SER A 6 8.45 1.21 9.02
C SER A 6 7.64 0.17 9.78
N THR A 7 8.22 -0.35 10.85
CA THR A 7 7.51 -1.29 11.71
C THR A 7 7.62 -0.82 13.15
N ASP A 8 6.61 -1.14 13.96
CA ASP A 8 6.74 -0.84 15.36
C ASP A 8 7.63 -1.89 16.04
N HIS A 9 7.99 -1.64 17.30
CA HIS A 9 8.95 -2.47 18.00
C HIS A 9 8.41 -3.84 18.39
N ASN A 10 7.13 -4.09 18.19
CA ASN A 10 6.52 -5.38 18.48
C ASN A 10 6.69 -6.40 17.36
N ILE A 11 7.25 -5.96 16.24
CA ILE A 11 7.44 -6.84 15.08
C ILE A 11 8.89 -7.26 15.00
N ASP A 12 9.13 -8.56 15.07
CA ASP A 12 10.48 -9.13 15.01
C ASP A 12 10.96 -9.27 13.57
N GLY A 13 12.28 -9.35 13.42
CA GLY A 13 12.90 -9.59 12.12
C GLY A 13 12.69 -8.47 11.13
N ARG A 14 12.82 -7.24 11.61
CA ARG A 14 12.47 -6.06 10.81
C ARG A 14 13.21 -5.93 9.49
N GLU A 15 14.50 -6.26 9.48
CA GLU A 15 15.28 -6.10 8.25
C GLU A 15 14.85 -7.08 7.16
N ALA A 16 14.72 -8.35 7.51
CA ALA A 16 14.27 -9.37 6.56
C ALA A 16 12.85 -9.08 6.12
N LEU A 17 12.02 -8.66 7.06
CA LEU A 17 10.63 -8.32 6.78
C LEU A 17 10.55 -7.14 5.82
N ALA A 18 11.37 -6.11 6.05
CA ALA A 18 11.38 -4.93 5.20
C ALA A 18 11.74 -5.28 3.75
N HIS A 19 12.73 -6.16 3.56
CA HIS A 19 13.10 -6.63 2.23
C HIS A 19 11.94 -7.34 1.54
N ARG A 20 11.29 -8.23 2.26
CA ARG A 20 10.18 -8.99 1.70
C ARG A 20 9.01 -8.08 1.34
N ILE A 21 8.71 -7.12 2.20
CA ILE A 21 7.63 -6.18 1.95
C ILE A 21 7.94 -5.28 0.77
N THR A 22 9.18 -4.80 0.68
CA THR A 22 9.61 -3.98 -0.45
C THR A 22 9.39 -4.73 -1.76
N ASP A 23 9.78 -6.01 -1.80
CA ASP A 23 9.59 -6.82 -3.00
C ASP A 23 8.11 -6.97 -3.36
N VAL A 24 7.27 -7.24 -2.38
CA VAL A 24 5.83 -7.39 -2.60
C VAL A 24 5.22 -6.10 -3.14
N VAL A 25 5.59 -4.97 -2.54
CA VAL A 25 5.04 -3.67 -2.95
C VAL A 25 5.54 -3.29 -4.34
N GLU A 26 6.83 -3.44 -4.59
CA GLU A 26 7.39 -3.12 -5.91
C GLU A 26 6.76 -3.96 -7.01
N HIS A 27 6.57 -5.23 -6.73
CA HIS A 27 5.94 -6.14 -7.68
C HIS A 27 4.48 -5.78 -7.91
N GLY A 28 3.76 -5.54 -6.81
CA GLY A 28 2.34 -5.24 -6.87
C GLY A 28 2.03 -3.90 -7.52
N LEU A 29 2.92 -2.93 -7.38
CA LEU A 29 2.71 -1.59 -7.93
C LEU A 29 3.50 -1.34 -9.22
N ALA A 30 4.13 -2.38 -9.78
CA ALA A 30 4.99 -2.22 -10.97
C ALA A 30 4.28 -1.54 -12.13
N ARG A 31 3.00 -1.86 -12.32
CA ARG A 31 2.23 -1.32 -13.44
C ARG A 31 2.07 0.19 -13.36
N VAL A 32 2.05 0.74 -12.16
CA VAL A 32 1.82 2.17 -11.95
C VAL A 32 3.05 2.88 -11.37
N LYS A 33 4.21 2.23 -11.37
CA LYS A 33 5.39 2.76 -10.71
C LYS A 33 5.82 4.13 -11.23
N ASP A 34 5.56 4.41 -12.49
CA ASP A 34 5.96 5.68 -13.10
C ASP A 34 5.16 6.86 -12.57
N ARG A 35 4.05 6.59 -11.93
CA ARG A 35 3.19 7.63 -11.35
C ARG A 35 3.50 7.87 -9.88
N ILE A 36 4.35 7.03 -9.30
CA ILE A 36 4.64 7.05 -7.86
C ILE A 36 6.08 7.47 -7.66
N THR A 37 6.29 8.47 -6.80
CA THR A 37 7.64 8.88 -6.41
C THR A 37 8.12 8.09 -5.20
N ARG A 38 7.21 7.83 -4.24
CA ARG A 38 7.58 7.12 -3.02
C ARG A 38 6.36 6.42 -2.44
N VAL A 39 6.60 5.26 -1.83
CA VAL A 39 5.58 4.55 -1.06
C VAL A 39 6.10 4.37 0.36
N ASP A 40 5.34 4.84 1.32
CA ASP A 40 5.63 4.64 2.74
C ASP A 40 4.70 3.54 3.25
N VAL A 41 5.28 2.49 3.82
CA VAL A 41 4.54 1.37 4.38
C VAL A 41 4.79 1.34 5.88
N HIS A 42 3.72 1.43 6.65
CA HIS A 42 3.82 1.40 8.10
C HIS A 42 3.03 0.21 8.65
N LEU A 43 3.72 -0.64 9.40
CA LEU A 43 3.14 -1.85 9.95
C LEU A 43 3.08 -1.76 11.47
N SER A 44 1.97 -2.17 12.03
CA SER A 44 1.83 -2.24 13.47
C SER A 44 1.05 -3.48 13.86
N ASP A 45 1.37 -4.02 15.04
CA ASP A 45 0.67 -5.13 15.63
C ASP A 45 -0.28 -4.55 16.67
N GLU A 46 -1.54 -4.46 16.30
CA GLU A 46 -2.53 -3.81 17.13
C GLU A 46 -3.13 -4.72 18.18
N ASN A 47 -2.80 -5.98 18.16
CA ASN A 47 -3.34 -6.96 19.10
C ASN A 47 -2.26 -7.60 19.96
N SER A 48 -1.11 -6.98 20.09
CA SER A 48 0.02 -7.57 20.82
C SER A 48 -0.29 -7.84 22.28
N ASP A 49 -1.12 -7.00 22.90
CA ASP A 49 -1.46 -7.13 24.32
C ASP A 49 -2.82 -7.77 24.55
N LYS A 50 -3.48 -8.20 23.49
CA LYS A 50 -4.82 -8.78 23.60
C LYS A 50 -4.78 -10.23 23.17
N LYS A 51 -5.52 -11.04 23.89
CA LYS A 51 -5.58 -12.47 23.59
C LYS A 51 -6.78 -12.84 22.75
N VAL A 52 -7.62 -11.89 22.45
CA VAL A 52 -8.80 -12.12 21.64
C VAL A 52 -8.39 -12.22 20.18
N GLY A 53 -8.87 -13.23 19.50
CA GLY A 53 -8.57 -13.41 18.09
C GLY A 53 -9.12 -12.27 17.24
N GLY A 54 -8.69 -12.20 16.00
CA GLY A 54 -9.13 -11.20 15.08
C GLY A 54 -8.01 -10.67 14.23
N LEU A 55 -8.27 -9.53 13.58
CA LEU A 55 -7.30 -8.91 12.68
C LEU A 55 -6.27 -8.15 13.50
N GLU A 56 -5.07 -8.66 13.54
CA GLU A 56 -4.02 -8.15 14.42
C GLU A 56 -3.06 -7.19 13.78
N MET A 57 -2.73 -7.45 12.52
CA MET A 57 -1.74 -6.64 11.82
C MET A 57 -2.41 -5.55 11.03
N ARG A 58 -1.89 -4.34 11.19
CA ARG A 58 -2.38 -3.19 10.45
C ARG A 58 -1.30 -2.69 9.52
N CYS A 59 -1.65 -2.47 8.27
CA CYS A 59 -0.75 -1.91 7.27
C CYS A 59 -1.34 -0.61 6.77
N VAL A 60 -0.61 0.48 6.97
CA VAL A 60 -0.96 1.78 6.37
C VAL A 60 0.04 2.03 5.27
N MET A 61 -0.45 2.26 4.07
CA MET A 61 0.38 2.51 2.91
C MET A 61 0.02 3.85 2.31
N GLU A 62 1.03 4.69 2.14
CA GLU A 62 0.84 6.01 1.53
C GLU A 62 1.72 6.11 0.29
N ALA A 63 1.12 6.41 -0.84
CA ALA A 63 1.85 6.61 -2.10
C ALA A 63 1.87 8.08 -2.44
N ARG A 64 3.07 8.63 -2.66
CA ARG A 64 3.24 9.99 -3.13
C ARG A 64 3.28 9.97 -4.63
N LEU A 65 2.38 10.71 -5.24
CA LEU A 65 2.20 10.71 -6.69
C LEU A 65 2.75 11.99 -7.28
N GLN A 66 3.23 11.91 -8.51
CA GLN A 66 3.74 13.09 -9.20
C GLN A 66 2.59 14.04 -9.50
N GLY A 67 2.72 15.29 -9.02
CA GLY A 67 1.77 16.32 -9.32
C GLY A 67 0.39 16.15 -8.73
N ARG A 68 0.25 15.29 -7.71
CA ARG A 68 -1.04 15.04 -7.08
C ARG A 68 -0.87 14.84 -5.58
N PRO A 69 -1.93 15.03 -4.81
CA PRO A 69 -1.89 14.72 -3.38
C PRO A 69 -1.61 13.24 -3.14
N PRO A 70 -1.01 12.89 -2.00
CA PRO A 70 -0.76 11.49 -1.68
C PRO A 70 -2.05 10.71 -1.54
N VAL A 71 -1.95 9.41 -1.81
CA VAL A 71 -3.06 8.46 -1.61
C VAL A 71 -2.68 7.54 -0.47
N ALA A 72 -3.54 7.39 0.51
CA ALA A 72 -3.31 6.50 1.64
C ALA A 72 -4.39 5.44 1.71
N VAL A 73 -3.97 4.21 2.01
CA VAL A 73 -4.89 3.10 2.22
C VAL A 73 -4.47 2.37 3.49
N THR A 74 -5.43 1.66 4.09
CA THR A 74 -5.19 0.87 5.29
C THR A 74 -5.81 -0.49 5.12
N ASP A 75 -5.11 -1.52 5.58
CA ASP A 75 -5.66 -2.85 5.62
C ASP A 75 -5.30 -3.53 6.93
N HIS A 76 -6.16 -4.42 7.38
CA HIS A 76 -5.95 -5.22 8.57
C HIS A 76 -6.05 -6.68 8.20
N ALA A 77 -5.20 -7.51 8.79
CA ALA A 77 -5.20 -8.94 8.51
C ALA A 77 -4.55 -9.69 9.66
N ALA A 78 -4.68 -11.00 9.64
CA ALA A 78 -4.09 -11.85 10.68
C ALA A 78 -2.56 -11.90 10.57
N THR A 79 -2.01 -11.71 9.38
CA THR A 79 -0.56 -11.75 9.19
C THR A 79 -0.07 -10.49 8.48
N VAL A 80 1.22 -10.23 8.62
CA VAL A 80 1.87 -9.10 7.93
C VAL A 80 1.71 -9.23 6.43
N ASP A 81 1.99 -10.41 5.89
CA ASP A 81 1.94 -10.63 4.45
C ASP A 81 0.54 -10.36 3.90
N GLN A 82 -0.49 -10.80 4.61
CA GLN A 82 -1.86 -10.57 4.19
C GLN A 82 -2.23 -9.08 4.26
N ALA A 83 -1.79 -8.40 5.32
CA ALA A 83 -2.07 -6.97 5.47
C ALA A 83 -1.39 -6.17 4.37
N VAL A 84 -0.14 -6.49 4.05
CA VAL A 84 0.60 -5.80 2.99
C VAL A 84 -0.02 -6.08 1.62
N SER A 85 -0.37 -7.34 1.36
CA SER A 85 -1.01 -7.70 0.09
C SER A 85 -2.34 -6.98 -0.08
N GLY A 86 -3.13 -6.94 0.99
CA GLY A 86 -4.42 -6.24 0.96
C GLY A 86 -4.26 -4.75 0.73
N ALA A 87 -3.31 -4.12 1.42
CA ALA A 87 -3.05 -2.69 1.24
C ALA A 87 -2.54 -2.41 -0.17
N THR A 88 -1.64 -3.25 -0.69
CA THR A 88 -1.12 -3.09 -2.05
C THR A 88 -2.25 -3.16 -3.07
N HIS A 89 -3.16 -4.13 -2.89
CA HIS A 89 -4.31 -4.27 -3.76
C HIS A 89 -5.22 -3.04 -3.73
N LYS A 90 -5.47 -2.53 -2.54
CA LYS A 90 -6.27 -1.31 -2.38
C LYS A 90 -5.58 -0.13 -3.05
N MET A 91 -4.26 -0.03 -2.92
CA MET A 91 -3.50 1.06 -3.51
C MET A 91 -3.58 1.03 -5.04
N ILE A 92 -3.40 -0.15 -5.64
CA ILE A 92 -3.51 -0.29 -7.09
C ILE A 92 -4.89 0.17 -7.57
N ARG A 93 -5.92 -0.27 -6.88
CA ARG A 93 -7.30 0.11 -7.25
C ARG A 93 -7.51 1.61 -7.11
N SER A 94 -6.99 2.21 -6.05
CA SER A 94 -7.12 3.65 -5.83
C SER A 94 -6.42 4.44 -6.92
N ILE A 95 -5.21 4.04 -7.28
CA ILE A 95 -4.44 4.73 -8.32
C ILE A 95 -5.09 4.53 -9.68
N ASP A 96 -5.53 3.33 -9.99
CA ASP A 96 -6.23 3.06 -11.25
C ASP A 96 -7.50 3.90 -11.35
N HIS A 97 -8.25 3.98 -10.28
CA HIS A 97 -9.48 4.76 -10.26
C HIS A 97 -9.18 6.24 -10.50
N LEU A 98 -8.15 6.75 -9.85
CA LEU A 98 -7.77 8.14 -9.97
C LEU A 98 -7.36 8.50 -11.39
N PHE A 99 -6.47 7.72 -11.99
CA PHE A 99 -5.97 7.98 -13.33
C PHE A 99 -6.93 7.50 -14.42
N GLY A 100 -7.63 6.41 -14.16
CA GLY A 100 -8.63 5.90 -15.09
C GLY A 100 -9.80 6.85 -15.26
N ARG A 101 -10.19 7.51 -14.18
CA ARG A 101 -11.28 8.49 -14.25
C ARG A 101 -10.93 9.66 -15.17
N LEU A 102 -9.68 10.12 -15.12
CA LEU A 102 -9.22 11.17 -16.03
C LEU A 102 -9.21 10.70 -17.47
N HIS A 103 -8.76 9.47 -17.68
CA HIS A 103 -8.73 8.88 -19.00
C HIS A 103 -10.16 8.73 -19.55
N ASP A 104 -11.08 8.27 -18.73
CA ASP A 104 -12.46 8.11 -19.13
C ASP A 104 -13.10 9.42 -19.54
N LYS A 105 -12.83 10.48 -18.82
CA LYS A 105 -13.31 11.81 -19.17
C LYS A 105 -12.84 12.24 -20.54
N ARG A 106 -11.57 12.00 -20.83
CA ARG A 106 -11.00 12.34 -22.14
C ARG A 106 -11.62 11.49 -23.26
N SER A 107 -11.78 10.21 -22.97
CA SER A 107 -12.39 9.30 -23.94
C SER A 107 -13.81 9.71 -24.27
N ARG A 108 -14.59 10.06 -23.26
CA ARG A 108 -15.96 10.50 -23.48
C ARG A 108 -16.02 11.76 -24.31
N GLY A 109 -15.08 12.67 -24.08
CA GLY A 109 -15.01 13.91 -24.85
C GLY A 109 -14.70 13.65 -26.31
N THR A 110 -13.87 12.66 -26.61
CA THR A 110 -13.50 12.34 -27.97
C THR A 110 -14.51 11.49 -28.71
N GLU A 111 -15.29 10.70 -27.99
CA GLU A 111 -16.29 9.83 -28.60
C GLU A 111 -17.52 10.58 -29.06
N LYS A 112 -17.73 11.74 -28.55
CA LYS A 112 -18.83 12.55 -28.93
C LYS A 112 -18.47 13.51 -30.05
#